data_83e0e0ddb4d649d54e4533ce09c28d91
#
_entry.id   83e0e0ddb4d649d54e4533ce09c28d91
#
_cell.length_a   1.000
_cell.length_b   1.000
_cell.length_c   1.000
_cell.angle_alpha   90.00
_cell.angle_beta   90.00
_cell.angle_gamma   90.00
#
_symmetry.space_group_name_H-M   'P 1'
#
loop_
_entity.id
_entity.type
_entity.pdbx_description
1 polymer ?
#
loop_
_entity_poly.entity_id
_entity_poly.type
_entity_poly.pdbx_seq_one_letter_code
_entity_poly.pdbx_strand_id
1 'polypeptide(L)'
;MTARAVPEPVALPSEPGALRSWASLAMLHGRYQFLETVRVPIAVIGNLLFPALAMFFFVVPQQAVAQDPVAATAAVSQLGTFAVISACMFSFGAGVAEDRALPFDPFVRTLPAGVGPRMAGRVLNGIVWCFLALVPLVLIAALFTQASLSAGELLGGLGMVPVVAFVFLLLGLAIGYSLSAKSAIAVVQAVLFPLAFAGGLFMPPQIFPAWLEVASRALPTRAARDLVVQVTSGVPAYGLAVPVLAGWAAVFAALAVMAYRRDEGRRFH
;
A
#
# COMPACT_ATOMS: atom_id res chain seq x y z
N MET A 1 24.37 -65.06 7.39
CA MET A 1 23.16 -64.28 7.04
C MET A 1 22.71 -63.57 8.29
N THR A 2 23.11 -62.30 8.47
CA THR A 2 22.75 -61.47 9.59
C THR A 2 21.49 -60.71 9.21
N ALA A 3 20.39 -60.97 9.91
CA ALA A 3 19.11 -60.27 9.70
C ALA A 3 19.30 -58.78 10.07
N ARG A 4 19.08 -57.91 9.10
CA ARG A 4 19.08 -56.47 9.27
C ARG A 4 17.83 -56.07 10.07
N ALA A 5 18.03 -55.58 11.30
CA ALA A 5 16.93 -55.09 12.14
C ALA A 5 16.19 -53.97 11.38
N VAL A 6 14.89 -54.12 11.24
CA VAL A 6 13.97 -53.06 10.75
C VAL A 6 13.95 -51.96 11.76
N PRO A 7 14.25 -50.71 11.45
CA PRO A 7 14.16 -49.62 12.43
C PRO A 7 12.72 -49.48 12.88
N GLU A 8 12.54 -49.35 14.21
CA GLU A 8 11.24 -49.06 14.82
C GLU A 8 10.64 -47.77 14.23
N PRO A 9 9.33 -47.75 13.95
CA PRO A 9 8.67 -46.55 13.46
C PRO A 9 8.80 -45.47 14.55
N VAL A 10 9.38 -44.33 14.15
CA VAL A 10 9.47 -43.15 14.99
C VAL A 10 8.02 -42.75 15.35
N ALA A 11 7.68 -42.88 16.64
CA ALA A 11 6.38 -42.42 17.13
C ALA A 11 6.26 -40.93 16.89
N LEU A 12 5.36 -40.54 15.96
CA LEU A 12 5.02 -39.15 15.77
C LEU A 12 4.37 -38.63 17.06
N PRO A 13 4.69 -37.38 17.48
CA PRO A 13 4.08 -36.79 18.67
C PRO A 13 2.56 -36.80 18.52
N SER A 14 1.86 -37.47 19.41
CA SER A 14 0.40 -37.70 19.39
C SER A 14 -0.42 -36.54 19.95
N GLU A 15 0.15 -35.36 20.14
CA GLU A 15 -0.62 -34.17 20.49
C GLU A 15 -0.81 -33.31 19.23
N PRO A 16 -2.04 -33.16 18.69
CA PRO A 16 -2.32 -32.09 17.77
C PRO A 16 -2.16 -30.79 18.55
N GLY A 17 -1.00 -30.13 18.42
CA GLY A 17 -0.82 -28.81 18.98
C GLY A 17 -2.03 -27.97 18.61
N ALA A 18 -2.69 -27.38 19.63
CA ALA A 18 -3.90 -26.63 19.45
C ALA A 18 -3.81 -25.75 18.22
N LEU A 19 -4.67 -25.98 17.20
CA LEU A 19 -4.68 -25.23 15.95
C LEU A 19 -4.77 -23.75 16.33
N ARG A 20 -3.76 -22.99 15.97
CA ARG A 20 -3.75 -21.55 16.24
C ARG A 20 -4.96 -20.91 15.62
N SER A 21 -5.61 -19.98 16.33
CA SER A 21 -6.78 -19.28 15.79
C SER A 21 -6.42 -18.57 14.50
N TRP A 22 -7.39 -18.39 13.61
CA TRP A 22 -7.22 -17.69 12.35
C TRP A 22 -6.53 -16.31 12.54
N ALA A 23 -6.97 -15.56 13.56
CA ALA A 23 -6.39 -14.25 13.89
C ALA A 23 -4.93 -14.34 14.34
N SER A 24 -4.56 -15.36 15.14
CA SER A 24 -3.17 -15.55 15.58
C SER A 24 -2.25 -15.92 14.42
N LEU A 25 -2.74 -16.68 13.43
CA LEU A 25 -2.01 -16.99 12.21
C LEU A 25 -1.83 -15.73 11.34
N ALA A 26 -2.87 -14.93 11.17
CA ALA A 26 -2.79 -13.66 10.43
C ALA A 26 -1.75 -12.70 11.07
N MET A 27 -1.77 -12.57 12.40
CA MET A 27 -0.80 -11.74 13.13
C MET A 27 0.63 -12.28 12.98
N LEU A 28 0.80 -13.59 13.01
CA LEU A 28 2.11 -14.24 12.84
C LEU A 28 2.66 -13.98 11.43
N HIS A 29 1.83 -14.16 10.40
CA HIS A 29 2.21 -13.85 9.02
C HIS A 29 2.59 -12.37 8.86
N GLY A 30 1.80 -11.45 9.39
CA GLY A 30 2.10 -10.01 9.35
C GLY A 30 3.43 -9.68 10.04
N ARG A 31 3.68 -10.28 11.22
CA ARG A 31 4.94 -10.09 11.96
C ARG A 31 6.16 -10.57 11.15
N TYR A 32 6.09 -11.75 10.55
CA TYR A 32 7.24 -12.27 9.80
C TYR A 32 7.48 -11.50 8.51
N GLN A 33 6.45 -11.09 7.80
CA GLN A 33 6.57 -10.22 6.63
C GLN A 33 7.15 -8.85 7.00
N PHE A 34 6.74 -8.28 8.13
CA PHE A 34 7.33 -7.04 8.64
C PHE A 34 8.82 -7.20 8.91
N LEU A 35 9.22 -8.25 9.65
CA LEU A 35 10.62 -8.53 9.95
C LEU A 35 11.45 -8.80 8.68
N GLU A 36 10.89 -9.47 7.69
CA GLU A 36 11.51 -9.69 6.39
C GLU A 36 11.80 -8.36 5.70
N THR A 37 10.81 -7.49 5.59
CA THR A 37 10.98 -6.17 4.96
C THR A 37 12.00 -5.31 5.69
N VAL A 38 11.97 -5.26 7.03
CA VAL A 38 12.94 -4.48 7.84
C VAL A 38 14.37 -4.97 7.64
N ARG A 39 14.57 -6.24 7.36
CA ARG A 39 15.90 -6.81 7.08
C ARG A 39 16.47 -6.44 5.72
N VAL A 40 15.69 -5.80 4.87
CA VAL A 40 16.13 -5.26 3.57
C VAL A 40 16.15 -3.72 3.64
N PRO A 41 17.21 -3.11 4.19
CA PRO A 41 17.23 -1.67 4.51
C PRO A 41 16.97 -0.77 3.30
N ILE A 42 17.45 -1.17 2.13
CA ILE A 42 17.26 -0.39 0.90
C ILE A 42 15.78 -0.28 0.49
N ALA A 43 14.98 -1.33 0.71
CA ALA A 43 13.56 -1.32 0.42
C ALA A 43 12.80 -0.40 1.39
N VAL A 44 13.19 -0.45 2.67
CA VAL A 44 12.64 0.44 3.72
C VAL A 44 12.94 1.90 3.39
N ILE A 45 14.20 2.22 3.12
CA ILE A 45 14.65 3.58 2.79
C ILE A 45 13.92 4.08 1.53
N GLY A 46 13.84 3.27 0.47
CA GLY A 46 13.17 3.66 -0.78
C GLY A 46 11.70 4.03 -0.59
N ASN A 47 10.96 3.22 0.17
CA ASN A 47 9.54 3.47 0.41
C ASN A 47 9.25 4.66 1.34
N LEU A 48 10.09 4.86 2.37
CA LEU A 48 9.88 5.90 3.38
C LEU A 48 10.46 7.26 2.97
N LEU A 49 11.59 7.25 2.26
CA LEU A 49 12.37 8.46 2.02
C LEU A 49 11.84 9.29 0.86
N PHE A 50 11.32 8.66 -0.20
CA PHE A 50 10.94 9.39 -1.40
C PHE A 50 9.84 10.45 -1.15
N PRO A 51 8.72 10.16 -0.45
CA PRO A 51 7.72 11.18 -0.12
C PRO A 51 8.27 12.29 0.78
N ALA A 52 9.16 11.92 1.71
CA ALA A 52 9.82 12.85 2.60
C ALA A 52 10.80 13.79 1.86
N LEU A 53 11.58 13.26 0.92
CA LEU A 53 12.43 14.05 0.04
C LEU A 53 11.61 14.96 -0.88
N ALA A 54 10.47 14.46 -1.39
CA ALA A 54 9.57 15.31 -2.17
C ALA A 54 9.06 16.50 -1.34
N MET A 55 8.71 16.28 -0.08
CA MET A 55 8.36 17.37 0.85
C MET A 55 9.51 18.35 1.02
N PHE A 56 10.71 17.84 1.29
CA PHE A 56 11.88 18.66 1.57
C PHE A 56 12.33 19.48 0.35
N PHE A 57 12.33 18.92 -0.85
CA PHE A 57 12.81 19.60 -2.04
C PHE A 57 11.73 20.42 -2.79
N PHE A 58 10.46 20.02 -2.72
CA PHE A 58 9.41 20.68 -3.50
C PHE A 58 8.52 21.60 -2.68
N VAL A 59 8.35 21.36 -1.38
CA VAL A 59 7.45 22.18 -0.54
C VAL A 59 8.23 23.13 0.36
N VAL A 60 9.23 22.65 1.08
CA VAL A 60 10.02 23.48 2.02
C VAL A 60 10.64 24.73 1.36
N PRO A 61 11.23 24.68 0.14
CA PRO A 61 11.78 25.87 -0.48
C PRO A 61 10.72 26.89 -0.94
N GLN A 62 9.47 26.47 -1.11
CA GLN A 62 8.38 27.34 -1.50
C GLN A 62 7.80 28.05 -0.28
N GLN A 63 8.42 29.18 0.12
CA GLN A 63 8.05 29.90 1.32
C GLN A 63 6.55 30.31 1.35
N ALA A 64 5.96 30.65 0.21
CA ALA A 64 4.54 30.95 0.10
C ALA A 64 3.62 29.79 0.50
N VAL A 65 4.08 28.54 0.34
CA VAL A 65 3.36 27.31 0.75
C VAL A 65 3.78 26.91 2.16
N ALA A 66 5.09 26.89 2.44
CA ALA A 66 5.61 26.40 3.70
C ALA A 66 5.20 27.27 4.92
N GLN A 67 5.00 28.57 4.71
CA GLN A 67 4.61 29.52 5.77
C GLN A 67 3.10 29.74 5.89
N ASP A 68 2.29 29.23 4.97
CA ASP A 68 0.83 29.25 5.07
C ASP A 68 0.34 27.95 5.71
N PRO A 69 -0.31 27.99 6.90
CA PRO A 69 -0.72 26.76 7.58
C PRO A 69 -1.67 25.87 6.75
N VAL A 70 -2.60 26.45 6.00
CA VAL A 70 -3.57 25.71 5.20
C VAL A 70 -2.90 25.08 3.98
N ALA A 71 -2.10 25.88 3.26
CA ALA A 71 -1.36 25.39 2.08
C ALA A 71 -0.33 24.32 2.47
N ALA A 72 0.42 24.51 3.56
CA ALA A 72 1.37 23.54 4.07
C ALA A 72 0.69 22.24 4.49
N THR A 73 -0.43 22.33 5.23
CA THR A 73 -1.21 21.14 5.63
C THR A 73 -1.77 20.39 4.42
N ALA A 74 -2.28 21.10 3.41
CA ALA A 74 -2.72 20.49 2.15
C ALA A 74 -1.56 19.81 1.40
N ALA A 75 -0.37 20.41 1.37
CA ALA A 75 0.82 19.83 0.75
C ALA A 75 1.29 18.56 1.46
N VAL A 76 1.29 18.55 2.80
CA VAL A 76 1.59 17.35 3.60
C VAL A 76 0.59 16.24 3.31
N SER A 77 -0.70 16.58 3.25
CA SER A 77 -1.79 15.63 3.02
C SER A 77 -1.74 15.01 1.62
N GLN A 78 -1.43 15.79 0.59
CA GLN A 78 -1.28 15.26 -0.77
C GLN A 78 -0.05 14.37 -0.92
N LEU A 79 1.12 14.74 -0.35
CA LEU A 79 2.30 13.89 -0.36
C LEU A 79 2.15 12.68 0.56
N GLY A 80 1.40 12.80 1.66
CA GLY A 80 0.99 11.67 2.49
C GLY A 80 0.11 10.67 1.75
N THR A 81 -0.83 11.17 0.95
CA THR A 81 -1.65 10.33 0.06
C THR A 81 -0.78 9.59 -0.95
N PHE A 82 0.22 10.26 -1.54
CA PHE A 82 1.21 9.61 -2.42
C PHE A 82 2.00 8.52 -1.68
N ALA A 83 2.43 8.78 -0.45
CA ALA A 83 3.16 7.80 0.36
C ALA A 83 2.34 6.52 0.59
N VAL A 84 1.05 6.67 0.95
CA VAL A 84 0.12 5.54 1.16
C VAL A 84 -0.09 4.76 -0.13
N ILE A 85 -0.36 5.44 -1.25
CA ILE A 85 -0.57 4.81 -2.56
C ILE A 85 0.69 4.05 -3.00
N SER A 86 1.85 4.68 -2.88
CA SER A 86 3.14 4.08 -3.21
C SER A 86 3.40 2.83 -2.37
N ALA A 87 3.25 2.92 -1.04
CA ALA A 87 3.42 1.79 -0.14
C ALA A 87 2.50 0.61 -0.53
N CYS A 88 1.23 0.88 -0.85
CA CYS A 88 0.30 -0.15 -1.29
C CYS A 88 0.71 -0.78 -2.63
N MET A 89 1.03 0.03 -3.62
CA MET A 89 1.36 -0.48 -4.95
C MET A 89 2.65 -1.30 -4.95
N PHE A 90 3.66 -0.91 -4.18
CA PHE A 90 4.88 -1.72 -4.04
C PHE A 90 4.65 -2.99 -3.21
N SER A 91 3.98 -2.89 -2.05
CA SER A 91 3.75 -4.06 -1.17
C SER A 91 2.86 -5.11 -1.82
N PHE A 92 1.81 -4.70 -2.52
CA PHE A 92 0.82 -5.62 -3.13
C PHE A 92 1.08 -5.88 -4.61
N GLY A 93 1.71 -4.96 -5.34
CA GLY A 93 2.08 -5.16 -6.75
C GLY A 93 3.40 -5.92 -6.86
N ALA A 94 4.51 -5.28 -6.54
CA ALA A 94 5.83 -5.90 -6.63
C ALA A 94 5.99 -7.05 -5.63
N GLY A 95 5.67 -6.83 -4.35
CA GLY A 95 5.86 -7.82 -3.30
C GLY A 95 5.05 -9.10 -3.49
N VAL A 96 3.79 -9.04 -3.98
CA VAL A 96 3.02 -10.25 -4.31
C VAL A 96 3.64 -10.98 -5.50
N ALA A 97 4.10 -10.27 -6.52
CA ALA A 97 4.75 -10.89 -7.68
C ALA A 97 6.09 -11.57 -7.29
N GLU A 98 6.84 -10.96 -6.38
CA GLU A 98 8.08 -11.54 -5.82
C GLU A 98 7.80 -12.80 -5.01
N ASP A 99 6.83 -12.77 -4.08
CA ASP A 99 6.46 -13.96 -3.28
C ASP A 99 6.02 -15.12 -4.14
N ARG A 100 5.27 -14.85 -5.20
CA ARG A 100 4.82 -15.88 -6.16
C ARG A 100 5.95 -16.51 -6.94
N ALA A 101 7.10 -15.85 -7.05
CA ALA A 101 8.29 -16.38 -7.69
C ALA A 101 9.13 -17.27 -6.75
N LEU A 102 8.84 -17.29 -5.45
CA LEU A 102 9.58 -18.11 -4.49
C LEU A 102 9.32 -19.61 -4.68
N PRO A 103 10.35 -20.44 -4.63
CA PRO A 103 10.24 -21.89 -4.88
C PRO A 103 9.29 -22.63 -3.91
N PHE A 104 9.09 -22.10 -2.72
CA PHE A 104 8.25 -22.73 -1.69
C PHE A 104 6.78 -22.22 -1.69
N ASP A 105 6.40 -21.28 -2.54
CA ASP A 105 5.00 -20.79 -2.63
C ASP A 105 3.99 -21.93 -2.91
N PRO A 106 4.26 -22.90 -3.79
CA PRO A 106 3.38 -24.06 -3.98
C PRO A 106 3.18 -24.87 -2.68
N PHE A 107 4.24 -25.08 -1.91
CA PHE A 107 4.17 -25.82 -0.64
C PHE A 107 3.33 -25.05 0.41
N VAL A 108 3.53 -23.76 0.54
CA VAL A 108 2.76 -22.93 1.50
C VAL A 108 1.26 -22.98 1.20
N ARG A 109 0.87 -23.13 -0.06
CA ARG A 109 -0.55 -23.23 -0.49
C ARG A 109 -1.20 -24.56 -0.10
N THR A 110 -0.43 -25.61 0.12
CA THR A 110 -0.95 -26.93 0.55
C THR A 110 -1.18 -27.00 2.06
N LEU A 111 -0.76 -26.00 2.83
CA LEU A 111 -0.93 -25.98 4.28
C LEU A 111 -2.41 -25.82 4.65
N PRO A 112 -2.89 -26.50 5.72
CA PRO A 112 -4.30 -26.51 6.11
C PRO A 112 -4.83 -25.13 6.57
N ALA A 113 -3.96 -24.17 6.83
CA ALA A 113 -4.35 -22.79 7.22
C ALA A 113 -5.05 -21.99 6.12
N GLY A 114 -4.95 -22.42 4.86
CA GLY A 114 -5.53 -21.71 3.72
C GLY A 114 -4.88 -20.37 3.40
N VAL A 115 -5.43 -19.68 2.41
CA VAL A 115 -4.90 -18.39 1.91
C VAL A 115 -5.28 -17.21 2.81
N GLY A 116 -6.42 -17.29 3.53
CA GLY A 116 -7.01 -16.19 4.28
C GLY A 116 -6.08 -15.55 5.33
N PRO A 117 -5.52 -16.30 6.30
CA PRO A 117 -4.63 -15.73 7.31
C PRO A 117 -3.38 -15.08 6.72
N ARG A 118 -2.81 -15.65 5.65
CA ARG A 118 -1.64 -15.11 4.96
C ARG A 118 -1.97 -13.76 4.30
N MET A 119 -3.11 -13.68 3.62
CA MET A 119 -3.56 -12.44 2.99
C MET A 119 -3.89 -11.36 4.03
N ALA A 120 -4.58 -11.73 5.10
CA ALA A 120 -4.86 -10.80 6.20
C ALA A 120 -3.57 -10.28 6.86
N GLY A 121 -2.59 -11.15 7.10
CA GLY A 121 -1.27 -10.76 7.60
C GLY A 121 -0.57 -9.78 6.66
N ARG A 122 -0.66 -9.99 5.35
CA ARG A 122 -0.11 -9.07 4.34
C ARG A 122 -0.82 -7.70 4.37
N VAL A 123 -2.15 -7.69 4.45
CA VAL A 123 -2.93 -6.44 4.55
C VAL A 123 -2.54 -5.67 5.81
N LEU A 124 -2.45 -6.34 6.96
CA LEU A 124 -2.00 -5.72 8.22
C LEU A 124 -0.59 -5.14 8.09
N ASN A 125 0.35 -5.90 7.54
CA ASN A 125 1.71 -5.43 7.28
C ASN A 125 1.73 -4.23 6.34
N GLY A 126 0.98 -4.26 5.24
CA GLY A 126 0.86 -3.15 4.30
C GLY A 126 0.32 -1.87 4.94
N ILE A 127 -0.71 -1.99 5.80
CA ILE A 127 -1.25 -0.85 6.56
C ILE A 127 -0.19 -0.27 7.51
N VAL A 128 0.55 -1.11 8.22
CA VAL A 128 1.65 -0.66 9.07
C VAL A 128 2.68 0.13 8.26
N TRP A 129 3.06 -0.36 7.09
CA TRP A 129 3.98 0.36 6.20
C TRP A 129 3.41 1.68 5.67
N CYS A 130 2.10 1.77 5.42
CA CYS A 130 1.46 3.04 5.08
C CYS A 130 1.63 4.09 6.21
N PHE A 131 1.40 3.71 7.46
CA PHE A 131 1.62 4.61 8.59
C PHE A 131 3.09 4.97 8.78
N LEU A 132 4.00 4.01 8.65
CA LEU A 132 5.44 4.26 8.76
C LEU A 132 5.94 5.20 7.66
N ALA A 133 5.39 5.13 6.44
CA ALA A 133 5.75 6.02 5.35
C ALA A 133 5.38 7.49 5.60
N LEU A 134 4.40 7.75 6.46
CA LEU A 134 4.03 9.11 6.86
C LEU A 134 5.00 9.72 7.88
N VAL A 135 5.71 8.90 8.67
CA VAL A 135 6.56 9.40 9.79
C VAL A 135 7.63 10.39 9.31
N PRO A 136 8.53 10.06 8.36
CA PRO A 136 9.57 11.00 7.93
C PRO A 136 8.98 12.22 7.22
N LEU A 137 7.87 12.06 6.49
CA LEU A 137 7.15 13.15 5.86
C LEU A 137 6.63 14.16 6.90
N VAL A 138 5.93 13.68 7.93
CA VAL A 138 5.37 14.51 8.99
C VAL A 138 6.48 15.17 9.81
N LEU A 139 7.58 14.48 10.06
CA LEU A 139 8.74 15.05 10.75
C LEU A 139 9.34 16.24 9.98
N ILE A 140 9.53 16.10 8.66
CA ILE A 140 10.02 17.20 7.83
C ILE A 140 9.01 18.36 7.82
N ALA A 141 7.72 18.07 7.69
CA ALA A 141 6.67 19.08 7.73
C ALA A 141 6.69 19.86 9.05
N ALA A 142 6.75 19.16 10.18
CA ALA A 142 6.76 19.77 11.52
C ALA A 142 8.00 20.62 11.79
N LEU A 143 9.15 20.26 11.20
CA LEU A 143 10.42 20.99 11.41
C LEU A 143 10.59 22.19 10.48
N PHE A 144 10.02 22.15 9.26
CA PHE A 144 10.34 23.11 8.20
C PHE A 144 9.14 23.88 7.64
N THR A 145 7.92 23.59 8.12
CA THR A 145 6.72 24.28 7.64
C THR A 145 5.78 24.68 8.79
N GLN A 146 4.81 25.51 8.49
CA GLN A 146 3.74 25.90 9.43
C GLN A 146 2.51 24.99 9.33
N ALA A 147 2.66 23.77 8.77
CA ALA A 147 1.57 22.81 8.73
C ALA A 147 1.07 22.51 10.15
N SER A 148 -0.23 22.60 10.34
CA SER A 148 -0.88 22.38 11.63
C SER A 148 -2.16 21.57 11.46
N LEU A 149 -2.37 20.65 12.39
CA LEU A 149 -3.56 19.79 12.43
C LEU A 149 -4.15 19.84 13.82
N SER A 150 -5.43 20.10 13.94
CA SER A 150 -6.18 19.82 15.16
C SER A 150 -6.22 18.31 15.41
N ALA A 151 -6.52 17.89 16.64
CA ALA A 151 -6.66 16.48 16.98
C ALA A 151 -7.73 15.77 16.12
N GLY A 152 -8.82 16.47 15.78
CA GLY A 152 -9.87 15.94 14.91
C GLY A 152 -9.40 15.72 13.47
N GLU A 153 -8.69 16.68 12.89
CA GLU A 153 -8.12 16.59 11.53
C GLU A 153 -7.04 15.50 11.44
N LEU A 154 -6.21 15.38 12.48
CA LEU A 154 -5.22 14.31 12.55
C LEU A 154 -5.88 12.94 12.59
N LEU A 155 -6.86 12.73 13.47
CA LEU A 155 -7.60 11.48 13.56
C LEU A 155 -8.35 11.17 12.26
N GLY A 156 -8.97 12.19 11.67
CA GLY A 156 -9.63 12.06 10.36
C GLY A 156 -8.65 11.67 9.26
N GLY A 157 -7.50 12.34 9.17
CA GLY A 157 -6.44 12.02 8.22
C GLY A 157 -5.89 10.60 8.39
N LEU A 158 -5.62 10.18 9.63
CA LEU A 158 -5.21 8.81 9.93
C LEU A 158 -6.31 7.79 9.58
N GLY A 159 -7.59 8.15 9.78
CA GLY A 159 -8.74 7.34 9.36
C GLY A 159 -8.86 7.19 7.84
N MET A 160 -8.38 8.15 7.07
CA MET A 160 -8.36 8.06 5.61
C MET A 160 -7.27 7.13 5.08
N VAL A 161 -6.21 6.84 5.85
CA VAL A 161 -5.13 5.93 5.43
C VAL A 161 -5.66 4.56 5.01
N PRO A 162 -6.44 3.82 5.82
CA PRO A 162 -6.98 2.53 5.41
C PRO A 162 -7.98 2.64 4.24
N VAL A 163 -8.70 3.75 4.09
CA VAL A 163 -9.62 3.97 2.96
C VAL A 163 -8.85 4.07 1.65
N VAL A 164 -7.83 4.92 1.60
CA VAL A 164 -6.96 5.06 0.43
C VAL A 164 -6.19 3.77 0.18
N ALA A 165 -5.61 3.18 1.23
CA ALA A 165 -4.87 1.92 1.15
C ALA A 165 -5.73 0.81 0.54
N PHE A 166 -7.00 0.67 0.95
CA PHE A 166 -7.91 -0.35 0.42
C PHE A 166 -8.07 -0.25 -1.10
N VAL A 167 -8.26 0.94 -1.65
CA VAL A 167 -8.42 1.12 -3.10
C VAL A 167 -7.15 0.74 -3.87
N PHE A 168 -6.00 1.21 -3.40
CA PHE A 168 -4.75 1.01 -4.14
C PHE A 168 -4.06 -0.33 -3.87
N LEU A 169 -4.36 -1.01 -2.75
CA LEU A 169 -3.97 -2.40 -2.58
C LEU A 169 -4.65 -3.30 -3.63
N LEU A 170 -5.91 -3.02 -4.00
CA LEU A 170 -6.62 -3.79 -5.03
C LEU A 170 -5.95 -3.64 -6.40
N LEU A 171 -5.53 -2.42 -6.77
CA LEU A 171 -4.74 -2.19 -7.97
C LEU A 171 -3.39 -2.92 -7.90
N GLY A 172 -2.71 -2.84 -6.75
CA GLY A 172 -1.48 -3.57 -6.49
C GLY A 172 -1.67 -5.07 -6.68
N LEU A 173 -2.69 -5.67 -6.08
CA LEU A 173 -3.01 -7.10 -6.25
C LEU A 173 -3.28 -7.48 -7.70
N ALA A 174 -4.01 -6.65 -8.44
CA ALA A 174 -4.24 -6.88 -9.87
C ALA A 174 -2.93 -6.96 -10.67
N ILE A 175 -1.98 -6.06 -10.40
CA ILE A 175 -0.64 -6.07 -10.99
C ILE A 175 0.15 -7.29 -10.51
N GLY A 176 0.19 -7.51 -9.20
CA GLY A 176 0.99 -8.56 -8.57
C GLY A 176 0.60 -9.97 -8.99
N TYR A 177 -0.70 -10.25 -9.20
CA TYR A 177 -1.17 -11.54 -9.70
C TYR A 177 -1.09 -11.69 -11.23
N SER A 178 -0.94 -10.59 -11.98
CA SER A 178 -0.90 -10.63 -13.45
C SER A 178 0.50 -10.79 -14.02
N LEU A 179 1.53 -10.30 -13.32
CA LEU A 179 2.87 -10.09 -13.88
C LEU A 179 3.95 -10.89 -13.13
N SER A 180 5.11 -11.04 -13.77
CA SER A 180 6.34 -11.53 -13.13
C SER A 180 6.93 -10.44 -12.22
N ALA A 181 7.79 -10.81 -11.26
CA ALA A 181 8.39 -9.87 -10.31
C ALA A 181 9.06 -8.67 -10.99
N LYS A 182 9.91 -8.90 -12.00
CA LYS A 182 10.57 -7.80 -12.74
C LYS A 182 9.59 -6.90 -13.47
N SER A 183 8.57 -7.48 -14.12
CA SER A 183 7.56 -6.70 -14.84
C SER A 183 6.64 -5.94 -13.89
N ALA A 184 6.32 -6.51 -12.74
CA ALA A 184 5.46 -5.87 -11.74
C ALA A 184 6.08 -4.58 -11.20
N ILE A 185 7.37 -4.57 -10.87
CA ILE A 185 8.08 -3.36 -10.43
C ILE A 185 8.00 -2.26 -11.49
N ALA A 186 8.30 -2.60 -12.75
CA ALA A 186 8.27 -1.64 -13.86
C ALA A 186 6.86 -1.07 -14.08
N VAL A 187 5.82 -1.92 -14.05
CA VAL A 187 4.43 -1.50 -14.24
C VAL A 187 3.91 -0.71 -13.05
N VAL A 188 4.27 -1.08 -11.82
CA VAL A 188 3.94 -0.29 -10.63
C VAL A 188 4.45 1.14 -10.81
N GLN A 189 5.71 1.34 -11.20
CA GLN A 189 6.27 2.67 -11.43
C GLN A 189 5.60 3.39 -12.59
N ALA A 190 5.42 2.70 -13.71
CA ALA A 190 4.80 3.26 -14.92
C ALA A 190 3.34 3.68 -14.72
N VAL A 191 2.63 3.08 -13.78
CA VAL A 191 1.24 3.43 -13.42
C VAL A 191 1.21 4.46 -12.29
N LEU A 192 2.03 4.28 -11.25
CA LEU A 192 2.04 5.13 -10.06
C LEU A 192 2.39 6.59 -10.41
N PHE A 193 3.48 6.82 -11.11
CA PHE A 193 3.94 8.19 -11.35
C PHE A 193 2.99 9.01 -12.24
N PRO A 194 2.51 8.53 -13.41
CA PRO A 194 1.52 9.27 -14.18
C PRO A 194 0.23 9.54 -13.40
N LEU A 195 -0.27 8.56 -12.63
CA LEU A 195 -1.44 8.76 -11.79
C LEU A 195 -1.18 9.77 -10.66
N ALA A 196 0.02 9.80 -10.08
CA ALA A 196 0.41 10.73 -9.04
C ALA A 196 0.52 12.16 -9.57
N PHE A 197 1.16 12.36 -10.72
CA PHE A 197 1.27 13.68 -11.34
C PHE A 197 -0.10 14.19 -11.81
N ALA A 198 -0.83 13.40 -12.59
CA ALA A 198 -2.13 13.80 -13.10
C ALA A 198 -3.21 13.91 -12.01
N GLY A 199 -3.06 13.16 -10.89
CA GLY A 199 -3.94 13.23 -9.73
C GLY A 199 -3.66 14.37 -8.77
N GLY A 200 -2.61 15.17 -8.99
CA GLY A 200 -2.29 16.33 -8.15
C GLY A 200 -1.59 15.98 -6.84
N LEU A 201 -0.83 14.87 -6.79
CA LEU A 201 -0.13 14.46 -5.57
C LEU A 201 1.22 15.19 -5.38
N PHE A 202 1.83 15.69 -6.47
CA PHE A 202 3.06 16.50 -6.42
C PHE A 202 2.81 17.98 -6.62
N MET A 203 1.77 18.34 -7.39
CA MET A 203 1.43 19.71 -7.70
C MET A 203 -0.07 19.92 -7.44
N PRO A 204 -0.46 21.03 -6.79
CA PRO A 204 -1.85 21.28 -6.50
C PRO A 204 -2.66 21.44 -7.81
N PRO A 205 -3.85 20.85 -7.92
CA PRO A 205 -4.64 20.89 -9.16
C PRO A 205 -5.03 22.29 -9.63
N GLN A 206 -4.98 23.28 -8.75
CA GLN A 206 -5.29 24.68 -9.04
C GLN A 206 -4.34 25.31 -10.08
N ILE A 207 -3.15 24.74 -10.25
CA ILE A 207 -2.17 25.20 -11.25
C ILE A 207 -2.18 24.34 -12.54
N PHE A 208 -3.09 23.38 -12.63
CA PHE A 208 -3.20 22.54 -13.83
C PHE A 208 -3.76 23.33 -15.04
N PRO A 209 -3.33 23.04 -16.27
CA PRO A 209 -4.04 23.46 -17.45
C PRO A 209 -5.49 22.94 -17.40
N ALA A 210 -6.42 23.71 -17.96
CA ALA A 210 -7.87 23.42 -17.87
C ALA A 210 -8.25 21.99 -18.31
N TRP A 211 -7.62 21.49 -19.37
CA TRP A 211 -7.87 20.12 -19.85
C TRP A 211 -7.43 19.04 -18.84
N LEU A 212 -6.29 19.26 -18.14
CA LEU A 212 -5.76 18.31 -17.16
C LEU A 212 -6.58 18.39 -15.86
N GLU A 213 -7.01 19.58 -15.46
CA GLU A 213 -7.87 19.77 -14.31
C GLU A 213 -9.16 18.96 -14.47
N VAL A 214 -9.82 19.06 -15.64
CA VAL A 214 -11.05 18.31 -15.93
C VAL A 214 -10.76 16.79 -15.98
N ALA A 215 -9.74 16.37 -16.73
CA ALA A 215 -9.39 14.96 -16.87
C ALA A 215 -8.99 14.33 -15.53
N SER A 216 -8.29 15.07 -14.66
CA SER A 216 -7.83 14.58 -13.35
C SER A 216 -8.99 14.17 -12.45
N ARG A 217 -10.15 14.82 -12.54
CA ARG A 217 -11.33 14.51 -11.71
C ARG A 217 -11.86 13.08 -11.92
N ALA A 218 -11.55 12.45 -13.04
CA ALA A 218 -11.88 11.05 -13.30
C ALA A 218 -10.87 10.07 -12.68
N LEU A 219 -9.74 10.53 -12.16
CA LEU A 219 -8.66 9.68 -11.65
C LEU A 219 -8.87 9.30 -10.18
N PRO A 220 -8.54 8.05 -9.80
CA PRO A 220 -8.65 7.60 -8.41
C PRO A 220 -7.70 8.35 -7.47
N THR A 221 -6.52 8.73 -7.94
CA THR A 221 -5.53 9.49 -7.18
C THR A 221 -5.99 10.90 -6.86
N ARG A 222 -6.68 11.57 -7.80
CA ARG A 222 -7.29 12.87 -7.56
C ARG A 222 -8.40 12.78 -6.52
N ALA A 223 -9.29 11.81 -6.66
CA ALA A 223 -10.38 11.59 -5.71
C ALA A 223 -9.86 11.30 -4.30
N ALA A 224 -8.87 10.40 -4.16
CA ALA A 224 -8.24 10.09 -2.90
C ALA A 224 -7.57 11.32 -2.26
N ARG A 225 -6.77 12.06 -3.06
CA ARG A 225 -6.10 13.30 -2.62
C ARG A 225 -7.08 14.32 -2.09
N ASP A 226 -8.14 14.63 -2.84
CA ASP A 226 -9.08 15.70 -2.48
C ASP A 226 -9.88 15.33 -1.22
N LEU A 227 -10.24 14.07 -1.03
CA LEU A 227 -10.90 13.61 0.20
C LEU A 227 -9.98 13.68 1.42
N VAL A 228 -8.71 13.32 1.29
CA VAL A 228 -7.74 13.45 2.39
C VAL A 228 -7.52 14.91 2.73
N VAL A 229 -7.31 15.78 1.74
CA VAL A 229 -7.12 17.23 1.93
C VAL A 229 -8.35 17.87 2.55
N GLN A 230 -9.55 17.47 2.16
CA GLN A 230 -10.78 17.98 2.77
C GLN A 230 -10.84 17.68 4.27
N VAL A 231 -10.48 16.47 4.67
CA VAL A 231 -10.52 16.04 6.07
C VAL A 231 -9.43 16.73 6.91
N THR A 232 -8.28 17.03 6.33
CA THR A 232 -7.10 17.53 7.06
C THR A 232 -6.92 19.04 7.00
N SER A 233 -7.45 19.72 5.99
CA SER A 233 -7.26 21.17 5.81
C SER A 233 -8.57 21.93 5.58
N GLY A 234 -9.71 21.25 5.57
CA GLY A 234 -11.02 21.85 5.33
C GLY A 234 -11.28 22.33 3.90
N VAL A 235 -10.32 22.17 2.98
CA VAL A 235 -10.50 22.51 1.57
C VAL A 235 -11.46 21.51 0.92
N PRO A 236 -12.62 21.94 0.40
CA PRO A 236 -13.64 21.01 -0.05
C PRO A 236 -13.17 20.20 -1.28
N ALA A 237 -13.43 18.89 -1.25
CA ALA A 237 -13.25 18.02 -2.41
C ALA A 237 -14.32 18.33 -3.48
N TYR A 238 -14.01 18.01 -4.74
CA TYR A 238 -15.03 18.12 -5.79
C TYR A 238 -16.16 17.09 -5.55
N GLY A 239 -17.40 17.47 -5.93
CA GLY A 239 -18.62 16.75 -5.55
C GLY A 239 -18.70 15.27 -5.96
N LEU A 240 -17.91 14.83 -6.97
CA LEU A 240 -17.87 13.46 -7.45
C LEU A 240 -16.70 12.64 -6.87
N ALA A 241 -15.90 13.17 -5.93
CA ALA A 241 -14.72 12.49 -5.42
C ALA A 241 -15.04 11.11 -4.79
N VAL A 242 -16.09 11.03 -3.97
CA VAL A 242 -16.51 9.76 -3.34
C VAL A 242 -16.98 8.74 -4.38
N PRO A 243 -17.94 9.03 -5.28
CA PRO A 243 -18.37 8.05 -6.27
C PRO A 243 -17.26 7.66 -7.25
N VAL A 244 -16.34 8.54 -7.62
CA VAL A 244 -15.18 8.20 -8.45
C VAL A 244 -14.25 7.23 -7.74
N LEU A 245 -13.91 7.50 -6.47
CA LEU A 245 -13.06 6.59 -5.70
C LEU A 245 -13.71 5.23 -5.50
N ALA A 246 -15.00 5.18 -5.20
CA ALA A 246 -15.76 3.94 -5.04
C ALA A 246 -15.87 3.16 -6.36
N GLY A 247 -16.10 3.85 -7.49
CA GLY A 247 -16.12 3.24 -8.81
C GLY A 247 -14.79 2.58 -9.16
N TRP A 248 -13.67 3.28 -8.92
CA TRP A 248 -12.34 2.69 -9.12
C TRP A 248 -12.05 1.54 -8.18
N ALA A 249 -12.50 1.59 -6.92
CA ALA A 249 -12.39 0.47 -5.99
C ALA A 249 -13.09 -0.79 -6.55
N ALA A 250 -14.28 -0.64 -7.12
CA ALA A 250 -15.01 -1.75 -7.75
C ALA A 250 -14.27 -2.28 -8.99
N VAL A 251 -13.76 -1.40 -9.85
CA VAL A 251 -12.95 -1.79 -11.03
C VAL A 251 -11.69 -2.53 -10.61
N PHE A 252 -10.93 -2.01 -9.64
CA PHE A 252 -9.70 -2.63 -9.18
C PHE A 252 -9.98 -3.95 -8.46
N ALA A 253 -11.09 -4.07 -7.71
CA ALA A 253 -11.51 -5.33 -7.11
C ALA A 253 -11.81 -6.39 -8.19
N ALA A 254 -12.55 -6.03 -9.23
CA ALA A 254 -12.83 -6.92 -10.35
C ALA A 254 -11.54 -7.38 -11.05
N LEU A 255 -10.61 -6.45 -11.32
CA LEU A 255 -9.31 -6.76 -11.91
C LEU A 255 -8.46 -7.68 -11.01
N ALA A 256 -8.42 -7.42 -9.70
CA ALA A 256 -7.69 -8.24 -8.74
C ALA A 256 -8.23 -9.67 -8.67
N VAL A 257 -9.58 -9.81 -8.63
CA VAL A 257 -10.23 -11.14 -8.61
C VAL A 257 -9.98 -11.90 -9.93
N MET A 258 -10.06 -11.21 -11.07
CA MET A 258 -9.76 -11.83 -12.35
C MET A 258 -8.30 -12.28 -12.45
N ALA A 259 -7.36 -11.44 -12.00
CA ALA A 259 -5.95 -11.75 -11.98
C ALA A 259 -5.65 -12.96 -11.08
N TYR A 260 -6.20 -12.97 -9.87
CA TYR A 260 -6.07 -14.05 -8.91
C TYR A 260 -6.59 -15.39 -9.47
N ARG A 261 -7.81 -15.40 -10.02
CA ARG A 261 -8.41 -16.61 -10.63
C ARG A 261 -7.59 -17.14 -11.81
N ARG A 262 -7.02 -16.25 -12.63
CA ARG A 262 -6.14 -16.63 -13.73
C ARG A 262 -4.81 -17.23 -13.23
N ASP A 263 -4.27 -16.72 -12.14
CA ASP A 263 -3.06 -17.25 -11.53
C ASP A 263 -3.29 -18.64 -10.96
N GLU A 264 -4.39 -18.87 -10.28
CA GLU A 264 -4.75 -20.21 -9.79
C GLU A 264 -4.93 -21.21 -10.95
N GLY A 265 -5.66 -20.85 -12.00
CA GLY A 265 -5.92 -21.74 -13.14
C GLY A 265 -4.65 -22.15 -13.93
N ARG A 266 -3.63 -21.30 -13.99
CA ARG A 266 -2.37 -21.59 -14.72
C ARG A 266 -1.45 -22.59 -14.00
N ARG A 267 -1.65 -22.86 -12.73
CA ARG A 267 -0.76 -23.67 -11.90
C ARG A 267 -1.20 -25.12 -11.79
N PHE A 268 -2.39 -25.43 -12.29
CA PHE A 268 -2.94 -26.80 -12.33
C PHE A 268 -2.91 -27.41 -13.74
N HIS A 269 -2.24 -26.74 -14.68
CA HIS A 269 -1.89 -27.23 -16.01
C HIS A 269 -0.36 -27.24 -16.16
#